data_bee868d9446995037e17eebeb467c871
#
_entry.id   bee868d9446995037e17eebeb467c871
#
_cell.length_a   1.000
_cell.length_b   1.000
_cell.length_c   1.000
_cell.angle_alpha   90.00
_cell.angle_beta   90.00
_cell.angle_gamma   90.00
#
_symmetry.space_group_name_H-M   'P 1'
#
loop_
_entity.id
_entity.type
_entity.pdbx_description
1 polymer ?
#
loop_
_entity_poly.entity_id
_entity_poly.type
_entity_poly.pdbx_seq_one_letter_code
_entity_poly.pdbx_strand_id
1 'polypeptide(L)'
;MAGCAGSSKDSGNANEPVETAAVRDAKFKAQEADKLAMLESMYELFKSSVKNRAPSDVLLGFLTDSSEYWLDTLENHAKIYDATAMDTCQFYEAYAIVLYRLFEREHLWDVPDYRMLYLLLYNSGFLDVVDRVNMGPFEIKNDRGSVGLASSPKVPIMLFDWDDTKWKLDLVETLPLITKGVEATAAKKNWTGARLALYWLDKKYHLQYSRLDESLFEPIGF
;
A
#
# COMPACT_ATOMS: atom_id res chain seq x y z
N MET A 1 -11.39 -52.77 -62.12
CA MET A 1 -10.36 -51.79 -62.46
C MET A 1 -9.97 -50.99 -61.29
N ALA A 2 -8.72 -51.17 -60.92
CA ALA A 2 -7.78 -50.30 -60.22
C ALA A 2 -8.26 -49.54 -58.98
N GLY A 3 -7.84 -50.09 -57.86
CA GLY A 3 -7.71 -49.39 -56.57
C GLY A 3 -6.46 -48.56 -56.53
N CYS A 4 -6.48 -47.50 -55.77
CA CYS A 4 -5.31 -46.78 -55.28
C CYS A 4 -5.36 -46.72 -53.75
N ALA A 5 -4.47 -47.43 -53.13
CA ALA A 5 -4.19 -47.34 -51.72
C ALA A 5 -3.39 -46.05 -51.43
N GLY A 6 -3.96 -45.15 -50.65
CA GLY A 6 -3.26 -43.98 -50.11
C GLY A 6 -2.74 -44.28 -48.69
N SER A 7 -1.44 -44.51 -48.60
CA SER A 7 -0.71 -44.67 -47.33
C SER A 7 -0.59 -43.30 -46.65
N SER A 8 -1.33 -43.06 -45.60
CA SER A 8 -1.10 -41.93 -44.71
C SER A 8 0.10 -42.25 -43.78
N LYS A 9 1.20 -41.56 -44.01
CA LYS A 9 2.32 -41.51 -43.08
C LYS A 9 1.90 -40.76 -41.82
N ASP A 10 1.73 -41.54 -40.76
CA ASP A 10 1.64 -41.02 -39.40
C ASP A 10 3.02 -40.44 -39.05
N SER A 11 3.10 -39.11 -39.10
CA SER A 11 4.28 -38.38 -38.64
C SER A 11 4.24 -38.39 -37.11
N GLY A 12 5.04 -39.28 -36.56
CA GLY A 12 5.22 -39.40 -35.12
C GLY A 12 5.48 -38.07 -34.47
N ASN A 13 4.59 -37.75 -33.57
CA ASN A 13 4.73 -36.63 -32.63
C ASN A 13 5.98 -36.91 -31.79
N ALA A 14 7.01 -36.06 -31.93
CA ALA A 14 8.23 -36.15 -31.17
C ALA A 14 7.86 -36.07 -29.67
N ASN A 15 8.28 -37.08 -28.91
CA ASN A 15 8.16 -37.11 -27.47
C ASN A 15 8.81 -35.86 -26.87
N GLU A 16 8.02 -34.88 -26.53
CA GLU A 16 8.47 -33.90 -25.55
C GLU A 16 8.78 -34.64 -24.24
N PRO A 17 9.99 -34.48 -23.67
CA PRO A 17 10.35 -35.16 -22.45
C PRO A 17 9.36 -34.77 -21.35
N VAL A 18 8.61 -35.73 -20.84
CA VAL A 18 7.68 -35.52 -19.72
C VAL A 18 8.50 -35.04 -18.53
N GLU A 19 8.35 -33.72 -18.23
CA GLU A 19 9.04 -33.08 -17.13
C GLU A 19 8.67 -33.78 -15.81
N THR A 20 9.66 -34.31 -15.10
CA THR A 20 9.41 -35.02 -13.83
C THR A 20 8.89 -34.05 -12.76
N ALA A 21 8.08 -34.53 -11.81
CA ALA A 21 7.59 -33.73 -10.70
C ALA A 21 8.73 -33.02 -9.95
N ALA A 22 9.86 -33.65 -9.76
CA ALA A 22 11.03 -33.06 -9.11
C ALA A 22 11.63 -31.89 -9.90
N VAL A 23 11.61 -31.90 -11.23
CA VAL A 23 12.10 -30.83 -12.08
C VAL A 23 11.11 -29.63 -12.02
N ARG A 24 9.80 -29.90 -12.02
CA ARG A 24 8.78 -28.88 -11.85
C ARG A 24 8.87 -28.18 -10.49
N ASP A 25 9.02 -28.94 -9.42
CA ASP A 25 9.21 -28.44 -8.06
C ASP A 25 10.47 -27.57 -7.92
N ALA A 26 11.57 -27.98 -8.56
CA ALA A 26 12.81 -27.23 -8.56
C ALA A 26 12.66 -25.88 -9.32
N LYS A 27 11.99 -25.88 -10.48
CA LYS A 27 11.70 -24.65 -11.23
C LYS A 27 10.79 -23.71 -10.45
N PHE A 28 9.74 -24.23 -9.83
CA PHE A 28 8.82 -23.43 -9.01
C PHE A 28 9.55 -22.77 -7.85
N LYS A 29 10.37 -23.50 -7.11
CA LYS A 29 11.17 -22.95 -6.01
C LYS A 29 12.19 -21.90 -6.48
N ALA A 30 12.80 -22.09 -7.63
CA ALA A 30 13.71 -21.10 -8.22
C ALA A 30 12.96 -19.82 -8.58
N GLN A 31 11.78 -19.94 -9.18
CA GLN A 31 10.94 -18.79 -9.53
C GLN A 31 10.44 -18.03 -8.29
N GLU A 32 10.07 -18.73 -7.22
CA GLU A 32 9.72 -18.09 -5.95
C GLU A 32 10.90 -17.36 -5.33
N ALA A 33 12.11 -17.92 -5.36
CA ALA A 33 13.32 -17.28 -4.86
C ALA A 33 13.66 -16.00 -5.65
N ASP A 34 13.51 -16.04 -6.98
CA ASP A 34 13.69 -14.87 -7.83
C ASP A 34 12.65 -13.77 -7.52
N LYS A 35 11.37 -14.13 -7.38
CA LYS A 35 10.31 -13.20 -6.98
C LYS A 35 10.60 -12.58 -5.60
N LEU A 36 11.10 -13.35 -4.65
CA LEU A 36 11.46 -12.87 -3.32
C LEU A 36 12.59 -11.84 -3.39
N ALA A 37 13.66 -12.12 -4.12
CA ALA A 37 14.75 -11.18 -4.32
C ALA A 37 14.29 -9.87 -5.01
N MET A 38 13.36 -10.00 -5.97
CA MET A 38 12.73 -8.82 -6.61
C MET A 38 11.90 -7.99 -5.62
N LEU A 39 11.16 -8.64 -4.70
CA LEU A 39 10.39 -7.95 -3.67
C LEU A 39 11.29 -7.16 -2.71
N GLU A 40 12.35 -7.79 -2.22
CA GLU A 40 13.34 -7.15 -1.36
C GLU A 40 13.99 -5.95 -2.06
N SER A 41 14.40 -6.13 -3.31
CA SER A 41 14.99 -5.06 -4.12
C SER A 41 14.03 -3.90 -4.37
N MET A 42 12.76 -4.20 -4.68
CA MET A 42 11.73 -3.19 -4.86
C MET A 42 11.50 -2.40 -3.58
N TYR A 43 11.41 -3.08 -2.41
CA TYR A 43 11.23 -2.42 -1.13
C TYR A 43 12.38 -1.46 -0.79
N GLU A 44 13.63 -1.87 -0.98
CA GLU A 44 14.79 -1.00 -0.76
C GLU A 44 14.81 0.19 -1.73
N LEU A 45 14.41 -0.02 -2.98
CA LEU A 45 14.28 1.06 -3.96
C LEU A 45 13.16 2.05 -3.56
N PHE A 46 11.99 1.54 -3.16
CA PHE A 46 10.89 2.36 -2.64
C PHE A 46 11.35 3.18 -1.44
N LYS A 47 11.94 2.54 -0.43
CA LYS A 47 12.46 3.19 0.77
C LYS A 47 13.46 4.30 0.43
N SER A 48 14.40 4.03 -0.47
CA SER A 48 15.38 5.00 -0.93
C SER A 48 14.70 6.16 -1.68
N SER A 49 13.74 5.87 -2.55
CA SER A 49 13.00 6.87 -3.32
C SER A 49 12.20 7.81 -2.40
N VAL A 50 11.50 7.25 -1.41
CA VAL A 50 10.78 8.06 -0.40
C VAL A 50 11.75 8.90 0.41
N LYS A 51 12.85 8.33 0.89
CA LYS A 51 13.88 9.06 1.66
C LYS A 51 14.50 10.22 0.89
N ASN A 52 14.73 10.03 -0.39
CA ASN A 52 15.31 11.04 -1.29
C ASN A 52 14.27 12.00 -1.88
N ARG A 53 13.02 11.92 -1.47
CA ARG A 53 11.90 12.72 -1.99
C ARG A 53 11.81 12.66 -3.52
N ALA A 54 11.82 11.45 -4.07
CA ALA A 54 11.64 11.25 -5.50
C ALA A 54 10.34 11.90 -5.99
N PRO A 55 10.25 12.29 -7.26
CA PRO A 55 9.01 12.83 -7.84
C PRO A 55 7.80 11.91 -7.62
N SER A 56 6.62 12.48 -7.51
CA SER A 56 5.39 11.75 -7.16
C SER A 56 5.02 10.67 -8.18
N ASP A 57 5.28 10.89 -9.47
CA ASP A 57 5.09 9.90 -10.53
C ASP A 57 5.99 8.67 -10.35
N VAL A 58 7.22 8.86 -9.89
CA VAL A 58 8.13 7.75 -9.54
C VAL A 58 7.59 6.99 -8.32
N LEU A 59 7.10 7.69 -7.30
CA LEU A 59 6.56 7.09 -6.09
C LEU A 59 5.26 6.33 -6.35
N LEU A 60 4.38 6.84 -7.21
CA LEU A 60 3.17 6.13 -7.66
C LEU A 60 3.51 4.82 -8.37
N GLY A 61 4.60 4.78 -9.14
CA GLY A 61 5.04 3.57 -9.82
C GLY A 61 5.33 2.37 -8.91
N PHE A 62 5.45 2.58 -7.59
CA PHE A 62 5.58 1.53 -6.58
C PHE A 62 4.24 1.06 -6.01
N LEU A 63 3.14 1.74 -6.30
CA LEU A 63 1.83 1.45 -5.72
C LEU A 63 0.97 0.60 -6.66
N THR A 64 0.05 -0.16 -6.08
CA THR A 64 -1.00 -0.84 -6.85
C THR A 64 -1.98 0.18 -7.44
N ASP A 65 -2.63 -0.16 -8.53
CA ASP A 65 -3.66 0.69 -9.16
C ASP A 65 -4.84 0.96 -8.21
N SER A 66 -5.17 -0.03 -7.35
CA SER A 66 -6.16 0.15 -6.27
C SER A 66 -5.72 1.19 -5.24
N SER A 67 -4.43 1.26 -4.93
CA SER A 67 -3.88 2.26 -4.02
C SER A 67 -3.90 3.66 -4.63
N GLU A 68 -3.59 3.80 -5.92
CA GLU A 68 -3.71 5.08 -6.63
C GLU A 68 -5.16 5.58 -6.65
N TYR A 69 -6.10 4.72 -7.05
CA TYR A 69 -7.53 5.05 -7.04
C TYR A 69 -8.03 5.43 -5.63
N TRP A 70 -7.56 4.73 -4.61
CA TRP A 70 -7.92 5.03 -3.23
C TRP A 70 -7.38 6.40 -2.78
N LEU A 71 -6.16 6.78 -3.16
CA LEU A 71 -5.60 8.09 -2.86
C LEU A 71 -6.44 9.24 -3.48
N ASP A 72 -6.86 9.09 -4.73
CA ASP A 72 -7.75 10.04 -5.40
C ASP A 72 -9.11 10.12 -4.71
N THR A 73 -9.63 8.97 -4.27
CA THR A 73 -10.89 8.88 -3.53
C THR A 73 -10.78 9.62 -2.19
N LEU A 74 -9.69 9.43 -1.44
CA LEU A 74 -9.45 10.14 -0.17
C LEU A 74 -9.33 11.65 -0.38
N GLU A 75 -8.67 12.10 -1.44
CA GLU A 75 -8.57 13.52 -1.76
C GLU A 75 -9.95 14.12 -2.06
N ASN A 76 -10.81 13.41 -2.78
CA ASN A 76 -12.18 13.81 -3.00
C ASN A 76 -12.99 13.84 -1.69
N HIS A 77 -12.86 12.81 -0.83
CA HIS A 77 -13.50 12.78 0.48
C HIS A 77 -13.05 13.95 1.36
N ALA A 78 -11.77 14.32 1.29
CA ALA A 78 -11.27 15.50 2.02
C ALA A 78 -11.95 16.80 1.60
N LYS A 79 -12.44 16.88 0.37
CA LYS A 79 -13.16 18.07 -0.14
C LYS A 79 -14.65 18.09 0.22
N ILE A 80 -15.30 16.91 0.35
CA ILE A 80 -16.77 16.84 0.39
C ILE A 80 -17.36 16.24 1.67
N TYR A 81 -16.62 15.44 2.45
CA TYR A 81 -17.17 14.78 3.65
C TYR A 81 -17.47 15.83 4.74
N ASP A 82 -18.68 15.75 5.28
CA ASP A 82 -19.08 16.46 6.50
C ASP A 82 -18.74 15.64 7.76
N ALA A 83 -19.02 16.19 8.93
CA ALA A 83 -18.76 15.53 10.20
C ALA A 83 -19.44 14.15 10.31
N THR A 84 -20.65 14.00 9.74
CA THR A 84 -21.40 12.72 9.76
C THR A 84 -20.69 11.66 8.93
N ALA A 85 -20.22 12.01 7.74
CA ALA A 85 -19.45 11.12 6.89
C ALA A 85 -18.10 10.78 7.53
N MET A 86 -17.44 11.76 8.16
CA MET A 86 -16.18 11.54 8.88
C MET A 86 -16.30 10.53 10.01
N ASP A 87 -17.43 10.47 10.72
CA ASP A 87 -17.65 9.50 11.80
C ASP A 87 -17.75 8.05 11.30
N THR A 88 -17.96 7.83 10.00
CA THR A 88 -17.96 6.48 9.39
C THR A 88 -16.60 6.03 8.91
N CYS A 89 -15.61 6.93 8.84
CA CYS A 89 -14.26 6.63 8.37
C CYS A 89 -13.48 5.77 9.37
N GLN A 90 -12.65 4.89 8.86
CA GLN A 90 -11.60 4.27 9.65
C GLN A 90 -10.55 5.31 10.07
N PHE A 91 -9.78 5.01 11.10
CA PHE A 91 -8.81 5.98 11.63
C PHE A 91 -7.85 6.52 10.58
N TYR A 92 -7.26 5.66 9.77
CA TYR A 92 -6.26 6.07 8.79
C TYR A 92 -6.84 6.95 7.67
N GLU A 93 -8.09 6.71 7.27
CA GLU A 93 -8.83 7.55 6.31
C GLU A 93 -9.15 8.92 6.92
N ALA A 94 -9.75 8.92 8.09
CA ALA A 94 -10.06 10.14 8.82
C ALA A 94 -8.81 10.97 9.08
N TYR A 95 -7.69 10.31 9.45
CA TYR A 95 -6.42 11.00 9.69
C TYR A 95 -5.86 11.64 8.42
N ALA A 96 -5.91 10.94 7.29
CA ALA A 96 -5.51 11.49 6.00
C ALA A 96 -6.37 12.70 5.60
N ILE A 97 -7.69 12.60 5.77
CA ILE A 97 -8.65 13.68 5.46
C ILE A 97 -8.41 14.91 6.35
N VAL A 98 -8.33 14.76 7.67
CA VAL A 98 -8.10 15.93 8.56
C VAL A 98 -6.73 16.56 8.34
N LEU A 99 -5.71 15.75 8.04
CA LEU A 99 -4.38 16.24 7.70
C LEU A 99 -4.39 17.04 6.39
N TYR A 100 -5.08 16.54 5.36
CA TYR A 100 -5.27 17.25 4.10
C TYR A 100 -5.95 18.61 4.33
N ARG A 101 -7.04 18.65 5.11
CA ARG A 101 -7.76 19.86 5.46
C ARG A 101 -6.93 20.85 6.26
N LEU A 102 -6.11 20.37 7.18
CA LEU A 102 -5.15 21.22 7.89
C LEU A 102 -4.17 21.87 6.91
N PHE A 103 -3.62 21.12 5.98
CA PHE A 103 -2.66 21.64 5.00
C PHE A 103 -3.28 22.65 4.04
N GLU A 104 -4.54 22.43 3.61
CA GLU A 104 -5.26 23.41 2.82
C GLU A 104 -5.54 24.70 3.62
N ARG A 105 -6.05 24.56 4.83
CA ARG A 105 -6.41 25.71 5.69
C ARG A 105 -5.21 26.57 6.04
N GLU A 106 -4.08 25.95 6.32
CA GLU A 106 -2.86 26.65 6.74
C GLU A 106 -1.93 26.99 5.55
N HIS A 107 -2.35 26.71 4.31
CA HIS A 107 -1.58 26.95 3.08
C HIS A 107 -0.17 26.31 3.10
N LEU A 108 -0.08 25.05 3.51
CA LEU A 108 1.19 24.36 3.76
C LEU A 108 1.70 23.53 2.56
N TRP A 109 1.02 23.60 1.42
CA TRP A 109 1.41 22.84 0.25
C TRP A 109 2.71 23.36 -0.37
N ASP A 110 3.66 22.47 -0.51
CA ASP A 110 4.91 22.65 -1.28
C ASP A 110 4.95 21.78 -2.56
N VAL A 111 3.87 21.05 -2.83
CA VAL A 111 3.70 20.19 -4.01
C VAL A 111 2.42 20.56 -4.77
N PRO A 112 2.46 20.60 -6.11
CA PRO A 112 1.28 20.95 -6.91
C PRO A 112 0.29 19.80 -7.03
N ASP A 113 0.78 18.56 -7.18
CA ASP A 113 0.01 17.38 -7.53
C ASP A 113 0.23 16.25 -6.52
N TYR A 114 -0.67 15.25 -6.54
CA TYR A 114 -0.61 14.04 -5.69
C TYR A 114 -0.46 14.36 -4.19
N ARG A 115 -1.19 15.36 -3.75
CA ARG A 115 -1.12 15.90 -2.38
C ARG A 115 -1.41 14.87 -1.32
N MET A 116 -2.38 13.97 -1.56
CA MET A 116 -2.72 12.90 -0.61
C MET A 116 -1.56 11.89 -0.45
N LEU A 117 -0.90 11.51 -1.54
CA LEU A 117 0.29 10.66 -1.49
C LEU A 117 1.40 11.34 -0.69
N TYR A 118 1.66 12.61 -0.94
CA TYR A 118 2.66 13.39 -0.21
C TYR A 118 2.39 13.39 1.30
N LEU A 119 1.15 13.64 1.70
CA LEU A 119 0.75 13.62 3.11
C LEU A 119 0.97 12.27 3.75
N LEU A 120 0.53 11.21 3.10
CA LEU A 120 0.67 9.85 3.63
C LEU A 120 2.14 9.45 3.78
N LEU A 121 2.98 9.74 2.82
CA LEU A 121 4.39 9.38 2.90
C LEU A 121 5.17 10.22 3.91
N TYR A 122 4.96 11.55 3.92
CA TYR A 122 5.87 12.45 4.65
C TYR A 122 5.27 13.05 5.93
N ASN A 123 3.96 13.10 6.05
CA ASN A 123 3.29 13.81 7.14
C ASN A 123 2.43 12.91 8.04
N SER A 124 2.04 11.71 7.60
CA SER A 124 1.25 10.80 8.42
C SER A 124 2.04 10.06 9.51
N GLY A 125 3.35 9.93 9.33
CA GLY A 125 4.22 9.05 10.11
C GLY A 125 4.54 7.72 9.41
N PHE A 126 4.04 7.51 8.20
CA PHE A 126 4.33 6.30 7.40
C PHE A 126 5.83 6.16 7.13
N LEU A 127 6.52 7.26 6.83
CA LEU A 127 7.97 7.26 6.65
C LEU A 127 8.72 6.76 7.88
N ASP A 128 8.24 7.07 9.09
CA ASP A 128 8.85 6.58 10.32
C ASP A 128 8.76 5.05 10.43
N VAL A 129 7.68 4.45 9.94
CA VAL A 129 7.53 2.99 9.86
C VAL A 129 8.52 2.42 8.85
N VAL A 130 8.59 3.00 7.66
CA VAL A 130 9.47 2.52 6.57
C VAL A 130 10.96 2.65 6.91
N ASP A 131 11.37 3.75 7.53
CA ASP A 131 12.80 4.07 7.77
C ASP A 131 13.34 3.52 9.11
N ARG A 132 12.53 3.54 10.17
CA ARG A 132 13.01 3.27 11.53
C ARG A 132 12.64 1.90 12.08
N VAL A 133 11.64 1.27 11.49
CA VAL A 133 11.19 -0.03 11.95
C VAL A 133 12.10 -1.13 11.40
N ASN A 134 12.57 -1.99 12.30
CA ASN A 134 13.36 -3.15 11.90
C ASN A 134 12.43 -4.23 11.33
N MET A 135 12.45 -4.38 9.99
CA MET A 135 11.65 -5.37 9.28
C MET A 135 12.21 -6.78 9.48
N GLY A 136 11.31 -7.75 9.52
CA GLY A 136 11.61 -9.16 9.45
C GLY A 136 11.89 -9.62 8.02
N PRO A 137 11.99 -10.93 7.80
CA PRO A 137 12.10 -11.46 6.45
C PRO A 137 10.83 -11.21 5.65
N PHE A 138 11.00 -11.03 4.35
CA PHE A 138 9.89 -11.01 3.40
C PHE A 138 9.40 -12.43 3.16
N GLU A 139 8.10 -12.58 2.97
CA GLU A 139 7.45 -13.83 2.64
C GLU A 139 6.60 -13.65 1.39
N ILE A 140 6.57 -14.68 0.54
CA ILE A 140 5.71 -14.73 -0.64
C ILE A 140 4.80 -15.94 -0.53
N LYS A 141 3.52 -15.71 -0.84
CA LYS A 141 2.54 -16.77 -0.99
C LYS A 141 1.70 -16.48 -2.22
N ASN A 142 1.89 -17.28 -3.26
CA ASN A 142 1.37 -17.01 -4.61
C ASN A 142 1.89 -15.66 -5.12
N ASP A 143 1.01 -14.79 -5.59
CA ASP A 143 1.33 -13.45 -6.08
C ASP A 143 1.16 -12.35 -5.01
N ARG A 144 1.20 -12.74 -3.73
CA ARG A 144 1.12 -11.85 -2.57
C ARG A 144 2.44 -11.89 -1.80
N GLY A 145 3.06 -10.73 -1.66
CA GLY A 145 4.21 -10.50 -0.79
C GLY A 145 3.79 -9.89 0.54
N SER A 146 4.55 -10.19 1.60
CA SER A 146 4.33 -9.60 2.91
C SER A 146 5.62 -9.45 3.69
N VAL A 147 5.64 -8.49 4.62
CA VAL A 147 6.70 -8.33 5.61
C VAL A 147 6.10 -7.95 6.95
N GLY A 148 6.59 -8.56 8.02
CA GLY A 148 6.27 -8.22 9.40
C GLY A 148 7.42 -7.50 10.10
N LEU A 149 7.24 -7.18 11.39
CA LEU A 149 8.32 -6.66 12.23
C LEU A 149 9.32 -7.77 12.55
N ALA A 150 10.61 -7.44 12.70
CA ALA A 150 11.61 -8.42 13.13
C ALA A 150 11.27 -9.06 14.50
N SER A 151 10.59 -8.31 15.37
CA SER A 151 10.09 -8.81 16.68
C SER A 151 8.83 -9.69 16.56
N SER A 152 8.13 -9.66 15.44
CA SER A 152 6.88 -10.39 15.19
C SER A 152 6.75 -10.70 13.70
N PRO A 153 7.67 -11.49 13.12
CA PRO A 153 7.78 -11.62 11.66
C PRO A 153 6.56 -12.29 11.00
N LYS A 154 5.81 -13.09 11.75
CA LYS A 154 4.60 -13.77 11.24
C LYS A 154 3.35 -12.87 11.18
N VAL A 155 3.43 -11.66 11.72
CA VAL A 155 2.31 -10.69 11.68
C VAL A 155 2.65 -9.66 10.61
N PRO A 156 2.03 -9.71 9.44
CA PRO A 156 2.32 -8.77 8.37
C PRO A 156 1.93 -7.36 8.78
N ILE A 157 2.76 -6.39 8.38
CA ILE A 157 2.48 -4.96 8.52
C ILE A 157 2.50 -4.24 7.18
N MET A 158 3.10 -4.83 6.16
CA MET A 158 3.03 -4.33 4.78
C MET A 158 2.72 -5.47 3.84
N LEU A 159 1.93 -5.18 2.81
CA LEU A 159 1.48 -6.11 1.80
C LEU A 159 1.81 -5.60 0.40
N PHE A 160 2.13 -6.54 -0.47
CA PHE A 160 2.58 -6.27 -1.83
C PHE A 160 1.89 -7.22 -2.79
N ASP A 161 1.54 -6.73 -3.97
CA ASP A 161 0.98 -7.52 -5.06
C ASP A 161 1.95 -7.62 -6.22
N TRP A 162 1.98 -8.79 -6.85
CA TRP A 162 2.69 -9.04 -8.09
C TRP A 162 1.79 -8.72 -9.28
N ASP A 163 2.21 -7.78 -10.14
CA ASP A 163 1.46 -7.36 -11.33
C ASP A 163 1.95 -8.02 -12.63
N ASP A 164 2.34 -9.30 -12.58
CA ASP A 164 2.96 -10.09 -13.65
C ASP A 164 4.39 -9.68 -14.03
N THR A 165 4.83 -8.47 -13.67
CA THR A 165 6.14 -7.93 -14.06
C THR A 165 6.97 -7.43 -12.88
N LYS A 166 6.33 -6.87 -11.86
CA LYS A 166 6.98 -6.25 -10.70
C LYS A 166 6.10 -6.31 -9.45
N TRP A 167 6.71 -6.14 -8.31
CA TRP A 167 6.00 -5.96 -7.05
C TRP A 167 5.51 -4.52 -6.89
N LYS A 168 4.33 -4.37 -6.32
CA LYS A 168 3.70 -3.09 -5.98
C LYS A 168 3.20 -3.11 -4.54
N LEU A 169 3.37 -2.01 -3.82
CA LEU A 169 2.87 -1.84 -2.45
C LEU A 169 1.35 -1.60 -2.48
N ASP A 170 0.62 -2.40 -1.72
CA ASP A 170 -0.81 -2.21 -1.50
C ASP A 170 -1.04 -1.38 -0.24
N LEU A 171 -1.31 -0.08 -0.41
CA LEU A 171 -1.61 0.83 0.71
C LEU A 171 -2.97 0.55 1.34
N VAL A 172 -3.95 0.13 0.53
CA VAL A 172 -5.32 -0.11 1.00
C VAL A 172 -5.35 -1.20 2.06
N GLU A 173 -4.59 -2.27 1.87
CA GLU A 173 -4.50 -3.34 2.85
C GLU A 173 -3.37 -3.15 3.87
N THR A 174 -2.34 -2.38 3.55
CA THR A 174 -1.22 -2.09 4.45
C THR A 174 -1.60 -1.16 5.60
N LEU A 175 -2.30 -0.06 5.31
CA LEU A 175 -2.60 0.97 6.32
C LEU A 175 -3.46 0.45 7.48
N PRO A 176 -4.49 -0.37 7.28
CA PRO A 176 -5.22 -1.00 8.39
C PRO A 176 -4.33 -1.86 9.30
N LEU A 177 -3.32 -2.52 8.75
CA LEU A 177 -2.39 -3.35 9.54
C LEU A 177 -1.51 -2.49 10.44
N ILE A 178 -0.95 -1.40 9.90
CA ILE A 178 -0.10 -0.46 10.64
C ILE A 178 -0.89 0.24 11.76
N THR A 179 -2.14 0.62 11.49
CA THR A 179 -2.97 1.41 12.41
C THR A 179 -3.75 0.58 13.43
N LYS A 180 -3.79 -0.74 13.29
CA LYS A 180 -4.56 -1.65 14.15
C LYS A 180 -4.37 -1.43 15.65
N GLY A 181 -3.13 -1.19 16.08
CA GLY A 181 -2.81 -0.92 17.48
C GLY A 181 -3.39 0.41 18.00
N VAL A 182 -3.46 1.40 17.13
CA VAL A 182 -4.01 2.73 17.41
C VAL A 182 -5.53 2.65 17.48
N GLU A 183 -6.16 1.94 16.57
CA GLU A 183 -7.62 1.72 16.51
C GLU A 183 -8.14 0.95 17.72
N ALA A 184 -7.37 0.00 18.25
CA ALA A 184 -7.70 -0.68 19.49
C ALA A 184 -7.78 0.29 20.69
N THR A 185 -7.06 1.41 20.65
CA THR A 185 -7.14 2.47 21.66
C THR A 185 -8.43 3.29 21.52
N ALA A 186 -8.88 3.55 20.29
CA ALA A 186 -10.15 4.23 20.03
C ALA A 186 -11.33 3.40 20.53
N ALA A 187 -11.33 2.11 20.21
CA ALA A 187 -12.38 1.17 20.66
C ALA A 187 -12.51 1.16 22.20
N LYS A 188 -11.41 1.15 22.95
CA LYS A 188 -11.43 1.20 24.42
C LYS A 188 -12.00 2.51 24.97
N LYS A 189 -11.93 3.61 24.22
CA LYS A 189 -12.40 4.93 24.60
C LYS A 189 -13.79 5.27 24.03
N ASN A 190 -14.41 4.38 23.28
CA ASN A 190 -15.61 4.63 22.46
C ASN A 190 -15.46 5.88 21.56
N TRP A 191 -14.30 6.01 20.92
CA TRP A 191 -14.03 7.07 19.96
C TRP A 191 -14.27 6.59 18.54
N THR A 192 -14.77 7.49 17.68
CA THR A 192 -14.79 7.29 16.23
C THR A 192 -13.36 7.39 15.66
N GLY A 193 -13.16 6.92 14.42
CA GLY A 193 -11.93 7.12 13.69
C GLY A 193 -11.56 8.60 13.54
N ALA A 194 -12.55 9.44 13.27
CA ALA A 194 -12.40 10.89 13.17
C ALA A 194 -11.89 11.54 14.47
N ARG A 195 -12.51 11.19 15.60
CA ARG A 195 -12.06 11.70 16.91
C ARG A 195 -10.66 11.25 17.27
N LEU A 196 -10.31 10.01 16.95
CA LEU A 196 -8.95 9.51 17.15
C LEU A 196 -7.95 10.25 16.25
N ALA A 197 -8.33 10.50 15.00
CA ALA A 197 -7.52 11.24 14.03
C ALA A 197 -7.21 12.65 14.53
N LEU A 198 -8.22 13.37 15.00
CA LEU A 198 -8.05 14.71 15.58
C LEU A 198 -7.13 14.68 16.81
N TYR A 199 -7.29 13.72 17.70
CA TYR A 199 -6.43 13.55 18.87
C TYR A 199 -4.95 13.33 18.49
N TRP A 200 -4.68 12.53 17.45
CA TRP A 200 -3.32 12.31 16.97
C TRP A 200 -2.76 13.53 16.24
N LEU A 201 -3.59 14.23 15.50
CA LEU A 201 -3.23 15.48 14.85
C LEU A 201 -2.83 16.53 15.89
N ASP A 202 -3.64 16.69 16.94
CA ASP A 202 -3.34 17.59 18.05
C ASP A 202 -2.03 17.23 18.74
N LYS A 203 -1.82 15.98 19.07
CA LYS A 203 -0.55 15.53 19.66
C LYS A 203 0.67 15.89 18.82
N LYS A 204 0.54 15.83 17.50
CA LYS A 204 1.66 16.06 16.59
C LYS A 204 1.89 17.55 16.32
N TYR A 205 0.83 18.34 16.25
CA TYR A 205 0.87 19.70 15.70
C TYR A 205 0.40 20.80 16.64
N HIS A 206 -0.06 20.52 17.88
CA HIS A 206 -0.63 21.52 18.80
C HIS A 206 0.29 22.72 19.10
N LEU A 207 1.61 22.56 19.01
CA LEU A 207 2.57 23.66 19.18
C LEU A 207 2.71 24.55 17.92
N GLN A 208 2.24 24.07 16.79
CA GLN A 208 2.41 24.75 15.50
C GLN A 208 1.12 25.46 15.04
N TYR A 209 -0.04 24.87 15.35
CA TYR A 209 -1.34 25.35 14.86
C TYR A 209 -2.35 25.45 16.00
N SER A 210 -3.07 26.56 16.04
CA SER A 210 -3.95 26.93 17.15
C SER A 210 -5.40 26.41 17.05
N ARG A 211 -5.81 25.84 15.92
CA ARG A 211 -7.21 25.44 15.64
C ARG A 211 -7.27 23.99 15.15
N LEU A 212 -6.83 23.08 16.01
CA LEU A 212 -6.93 21.63 15.77
C LEU A 212 -8.19 21.12 16.48
N ASP A 213 -9.35 21.44 15.91
CA ASP A 213 -10.67 21.15 16.46
C ASP A 213 -11.59 20.51 15.41
N GLU A 214 -12.83 20.22 15.79
CA GLU A 214 -13.82 19.56 14.96
C GLU A 214 -14.20 20.35 13.69
N SER A 215 -13.77 21.62 13.54
CA SER A 215 -13.91 22.33 12.27
C SER A 215 -13.17 21.67 11.11
N LEU A 216 -12.18 20.81 11.41
CA LEU A 216 -11.51 19.97 10.42
C LEU A 216 -12.35 18.77 9.94
N PHE A 217 -13.54 18.55 10.52
CA PHE A 217 -14.48 17.55 10.02
C PHE A 217 -15.43 18.11 8.95
N GLU A 218 -15.46 19.43 8.78
CA GLU A 218 -16.30 20.06 7.77
C GLU A 218 -15.59 20.13 6.41
N PRO A 219 -16.35 20.08 5.30
CA PRO A 219 -15.82 20.21 3.96
C PRO A 219 -15.00 21.49 3.78
N ILE A 220 -14.00 21.41 2.92
CA ILE A 220 -13.27 22.62 2.51
C ILE A 220 -14.20 23.44 1.64
N GLY A 221 -14.55 24.65 2.09
CA GLY A 221 -15.35 25.59 1.30
C GLY A 221 -14.61 25.95 -0.02
N PHE A 222 -15.32 25.83 -1.13
CA PHE A 222 -14.87 26.30 -2.44
C PHE A 222 -15.13 27.81 -2.58
#